data_45ccc6e575762cc8353a4ca9bdb6ac0d
#
_entry.id   45ccc6e575762cc8353a4ca9bdb6ac0d
#
_cell.length_a   1.000
_cell.length_b   1.000
_cell.length_c   1.000
_cell.angle_alpha   90.00
_cell.angle_beta   90.00
_cell.angle_gamma   90.00
#
_symmetry.space_group_name_H-M   'P 1'
#
loop_
_entity.id
_entity.type
_entity.pdbx_description
1 polymer ?
#
loop_
_entity_poly.entity_id
_entity_poly.type
_entity_poly.pdbx_seq_one_letter_code
_entity_poly.pdbx_strand_id
1 'polypeptide(L)' 'MDIADQVFLIRMWFEASGARPGAWRGMVTYVASGERWYFAELGEMNDFIRLRLDALQYSKA' A
#
# COMPACT_ATOMS: atom_id res chain seq x y z
N MET A 1 9.42 9.40 24.87
CA MET A 1 8.32 8.80 24.15
C MET A 1 8.74 8.40 22.76
N ASP A 2 8.45 7.22 22.41
CA ASP A 2 8.93 6.69 21.16
C ASP A 2 7.92 6.79 20.08
N ILE A 3 8.37 7.20 18.94
CA ILE A 3 7.54 7.20 17.77
C ILE A 3 7.94 6.01 16.95
N ALA A 4 7.02 5.12 16.77
CA ALA A 4 7.28 3.94 15.97
C ALA A 4 7.14 4.29 14.50
N ASP A 5 8.21 4.14 13.78
CA ASP A 5 8.17 4.35 12.35
C ASP A 5 7.42 3.23 11.68
N GLN A 6 6.64 3.57 10.69
CA GLN A 6 5.93 2.59 9.92
C GLN A 6 6.47 2.62 8.50
N VAL A 7 6.82 1.45 7.99
CA VAL A 7 7.46 1.37 6.69
C VAL A 7 6.56 0.62 5.74
N PHE A 8 6.34 1.22 4.60
CA PHE A 8 5.59 0.60 3.51
C PHE A 8 6.47 0.57 2.28
N LEU A 9 6.54 -0.57 1.63
CA LEU A 9 7.26 -0.73 0.39
C LEU A 9 6.27 -0.73 -0.75
N ILE A 10 6.55 0.08 -1.75
CA ILE A 10 5.65 0.21 -2.88
C ILE A 10 6.41 -0.13 -4.15
N ARG A 11 5.86 -1.06 -4.91
CA ARG A 11 6.38 -1.40 -6.22
C ARG A 11 5.37 -1.02 -7.27
N MET A 12 5.84 -0.39 -8.33
CA MET A 12 4.98 0.00 -9.43
C MET A 12 5.52 -0.58 -10.71
N TRP A 13 4.62 -1.01 -11.56
CA TRP A 13 5.03 -1.48 -12.88
C TRP A 13 3.94 -1.12 -13.90
N PHE A 14 4.34 -1.11 -15.14
CA PHE A 14 3.44 -0.77 -16.22
C PHE A 14 3.07 -2.06 -16.96
N GLU A 15 1.78 -2.30 -17.06
CA GLU A 15 1.28 -3.46 -17.79
C GLU A 15 0.67 -3.01 -19.09
N ALA A 16 1.13 -3.57 -20.19
CA ALA A 16 0.53 -3.36 -21.49
C ALA A 16 0.08 -4.72 -21.98
N SER A 17 -1.12 -4.81 -22.50
CA SER A 17 -1.60 -6.09 -22.94
C SER A 17 -2.33 -5.94 -24.27
N GLY A 18 -1.69 -6.42 -25.30
CA GLY A 18 -2.29 -6.51 -26.63
C GLY A 18 -2.70 -5.17 -27.15
N ALA A 19 -3.94 -5.09 -27.63
CA ALA A 19 -4.46 -3.88 -28.28
C ALA A 19 -4.94 -2.85 -27.28
N ARG A 20 -4.89 -3.14 -26.01
CA ARG A 20 -5.40 -2.21 -25.01
C ARG A 20 -4.30 -1.26 -24.55
N PRO A 21 -4.67 -0.06 -24.18
CA PRO A 21 -3.70 0.84 -23.57
C PRO A 21 -3.15 0.20 -22.29
N GLY A 22 -1.90 0.43 -22.06
CA GLY A 22 -1.31 -0.06 -20.82
C GLY A 22 -1.78 0.71 -19.62
N ALA A 23 -1.48 0.19 -18.46
CA ALA A 23 -1.84 0.84 -17.22
C ALA A 23 -0.82 0.53 -16.16
N TRP A 24 -0.67 1.46 -15.23
CA TRP A 24 0.18 1.23 -14.07
C TRP A 24 -0.53 0.32 -13.07
N ARG A 25 0.26 -0.54 -12.46
CA ARG A 25 -0.19 -1.39 -11.38
C ARG A 25 0.80 -1.28 -10.25
N GLY A 26 0.38 -1.66 -9.07
CA GLY A 26 1.28 -1.59 -7.95
C GLY A 26 0.99 -2.61 -6.88
N MET A 27 1.92 -2.70 -5.97
CA MET A 27 1.78 -3.54 -4.79
C MET A 27 2.38 -2.78 -3.63
N VAL A 28 1.64 -2.71 -2.53
CA VAL A 28 2.12 -2.11 -1.31
C VAL A 28 2.27 -3.20 -0.27
N THR A 29 3.39 -3.17 0.45
CA THR A 29 3.66 -4.11 1.52
C THR A 29 3.83 -3.34 2.80
N TYR A 30 3.10 -3.75 3.84
CA TYR A 30 3.33 -3.23 5.17
C TYR A 30 4.42 -4.08 5.79
N VAL A 31 5.60 -3.51 5.94
CA VAL A 31 6.79 -4.29 6.25
C VAL A 31 6.67 -4.98 7.60
N ALA A 32 6.07 -4.32 8.58
CA ALA A 32 6.00 -4.87 9.94
C ALA A 32 5.24 -6.19 10.00
N SER A 33 4.20 -6.34 9.19
CA SER A 33 3.38 -7.55 9.24
C SER A 33 3.59 -8.45 8.03
N GLY A 34 4.17 -7.92 6.96
CA GLY A 34 4.28 -8.66 5.71
C GLY A 34 3.02 -8.64 4.87
N GLU A 35 1.98 -7.98 5.33
CA GLU A 35 0.76 -7.88 4.54
C GLU A 35 1.01 -7.12 3.26
N ARG A 36 0.35 -7.55 2.18
CA ARG A 36 0.49 -6.90 0.89
C ARG A 36 -0.86 -6.71 0.25
N TRP A 37 -0.92 -5.70 -0.59
CA TRP A 37 -2.12 -5.41 -1.35
C TRP A 37 -1.72 -5.00 -2.75
N TYR A 38 -2.28 -5.70 -3.74
CA TYR A 38 -2.11 -5.30 -5.13
C TYR A 38 -3.18 -4.30 -5.49
N PHE A 39 -2.80 -3.25 -6.19
CA PHE A 39 -3.76 -2.21 -6.50
C PHE A 39 -3.64 -1.76 -7.94
N ALA A 40 -4.76 -1.30 -8.48
CA ALA A 40 -4.82 -0.75 -9.81
C ALA A 40 -4.84 0.76 -9.81
N GLU A 41 -5.21 1.35 -8.68
CA GLU A 41 -5.30 2.80 -8.55
C GLU A 41 -4.69 3.25 -7.25
N LEU A 42 -4.10 4.43 -7.28
CA LEU A 42 -3.40 4.93 -6.10
C LEU A 42 -4.30 5.12 -4.91
N GLY A 43 -5.59 5.39 -5.15
CA GLY A 43 -6.53 5.49 -4.05
C GLY A 43 -6.61 4.24 -3.22
N GLU A 44 -6.50 3.08 -3.87
CA GLU A 44 -6.51 1.81 -3.14
C GLU A 44 -5.29 1.69 -2.25
N MET A 45 -4.14 2.12 -2.73
CA MET A 45 -2.93 2.13 -1.93
C MET A 45 -3.10 3.04 -0.71
N ASN A 46 -3.63 4.23 -0.94
CA ASN A 46 -3.86 5.16 0.16
C ASN A 46 -4.77 4.56 1.22
N ASP A 47 -5.81 3.88 0.80
CA ASP A 47 -6.73 3.25 1.74
C ASP A 47 -6.04 2.18 2.56
N PHE A 48 -5.23 1.37 1.91
CA PHE A 48 -4.49 0.33 2.61
C PHE A 48 -3.61 0.93 3.69
N ILE A 49 -2.85 1.97 3.33
CA ILE A 49 -1.95 2.61 4.27
C ILE A 49 -2.72 3.26 5.40
N ARG A 50 -3.80 3.96 5.06
CA ARG A 50 -4.58 4.66 6.07
C ARG A 50 -5.17 3.70 7.09
N LEU A 51 -5.68 2.56 6.64
CA LEU A 51 -6.27 1.60 7.56
C LEU A 51 -5.25 1.06 8.54
N ARG A 52 -4.02 0.85 8.07
CA ARG A 52 -2.96 0.37 8.97
C ARG A 52 -2.59 1.41 10.00
N LEU A 53 -2.48 2.65 9.56
CA LEU A 53 -2.11 3.72 10.48
C LEU A 53 -3.22 4.02 11.47
N ASP A 54 -4.47 3.96 11.02
CA ASP A 54 -5.60 4.18 11.91
C ASP A 54 -5.67 3.11 12.98
N ALA A 55 -5.41 1.86 12.60
CA ALA A 55 -5.43 0.77 13.55
C ALA A 55 -4.40 0.98 14.66
N LEU A 56 -3.24 1.51 14.29
CA LEU A 56 -2.22 1.78 15.30
C LEU A 56 -2.64 2.87 16.25
N GLN A 57 -3.33 3.87 15.74
CA GLN A 57 -3.81 4.94 16.59
C GLN A 57 -4.80 4.43 17.62
N TYR A 58 -5.70 3.59 17.19
CA TYR A 58 -6.70 3.06 18.12
C TYR A 58 -6.09 2.13 19.14
N SER A 59 -5.10 1.37 18.74
CA SER A 59 -4.52 0.41 19.67
C SER A 59 -3.68 1.07 20.73
N LYS A 60 -3.40 2.35 20.59
CA LYS A 60 -2.66 3.08 21.61
C LYS A 60 -3.52 3.49 22.79
N ALA A 61 -4.78 3.52 22.61
CA ALA A 61 -5.68 4.01 23.64
C ALA A 61 -5.54 3.29 24.99
#